data_6014d42f15b1227849144898a0a35787
#
_entry.id   6014d42f15b1227849144898a0a35787
#
_cell.length_a   1.000
_cell.length_b   1.000
_cell.length_c   1.000
_cell.angle_alpha   90.00
_cell.angle_beta   90.00
_cell.angle_gamma   90.00
#
_symmetry.space_group_name_H-M   'P 1'
#
loop_
_entity.id
_entity.type
_entity.pdbx_description
1 polymer ?
#
loop_
_entity_poly.entity_id
_entity_poly.type
_entity_poly.pdbx_seq_one_letter_code
_entity_poly.pdbx_strand_id
1 'polypeptide(L)'
;MEQADTVIQIPHFYGSLKGMQNKFDKYARQDAFTGSTREEWEAWKETSRETLKDLLGWKYMESCDLDPRVEEVVELENGIRREKVIIQVEPEVYMPMYILIPPKQSEEKQKCFLALPGHQGAGKFSVAGRNDIPAVKRMIEFYHYDYGMQLAKRGYVAICPDCRGFGERRDEALQKGTDEKSFLTSTCFHLAHMAEPLGETVAGMCTWDASRLIDYVYERGEWDTDDLGVVGFSGGGMQTLWISALDDRVKKCIISGYLYGYRDALLLLNGNCSCNYVPHLWEHFDMGDIASLIAPRPLAVQSCRDDHLNGPRGLVNVTEQMDIVRKAYSLYEKEEYPIHDVREGDHCWHEEVLDIALPRL
;
A
#
# COMPACT_ATOMS: atom_id res chain seq x y z
N MET A 1 23.97 39.84 16.46
CA MET A 1 24.72 39.84 15.20
C MET A 1 24.20 38.66 14.38
N GLU A 2 23.27 38.91 13.46
CA GLU A 2 22.88 37.92 12.47
C GLU A 2 24.08 37.66 11.56
N GLN A 3 24.56 36.41 11.54
CA GLN A 3 25.50 35.97 10.51
C GLN A 3 24.73 35.98 9.19
N ALA A 4 25.06 36.89 8.30
CA ALA A 4 24.58 36.87 6.94
C ALA A 4 25.06 35.57 6.30
N ASP A 5 24.14 34.72 5.86
CA ASP A 5 24.46 33.51 5.12
C ASP A 5 25.27 33.87 3.90
N THR A 6 26.49 33.35 3.82
CA THR A 6 27.39 33.59 2.68
C THR A 6 26.86 32.76 1.50
N VAL A 7 26.28 33.41 0.51
CA VAL A 7 25.86 32.73 -0.71
C VAL A 7 27.08 32.22 -1.48
N ILE A 8 27.24 30.91 -1.50
CA ILE A 8 28.28 30.24 -2.29
C ILE A 8 27.78 30.16 -3.74
N GLN A 9 28.47 30.85 -4.66
CA GLN A 9 28.16 30.76 -6.08
C GLN A 9 28.88 29.58 -6.70
N ILE A 10 28.07 28.53 -7.10
CA ILE A 10 28.59 27.38 -7.83
C ILE A 10 28.14 27.53 -9.29
N PRO A 11 29.06 27.74 -10.24
CA PRO A 11 28.70 28.02 -11.63
C PRO A 11 28.14 26.81 -12.36
N HIS A 12 28.48 25.57 -11.94
CA HIS A 12 28.00 24.33 -12.55
C HIS A 12 27.86 23.23 -11.52
N PHE A 13 26.75 22.47 -11.61
CA PHE A 13 26.50 21.24 -10.83
C PHE A 13 26.68 20.03 -11.74
N TYR A 14 27.48 19.05 -11.32
CA TYR A 14 27.78 17.82 -12.06
C TYR A 14 26.95 16.66 -11.43
N GLY A 15 25.63 16.78 -11.49
CA GLY A 15 24.70 15.80 -10.90
C GLY A 15 24.62 14.49 -11.70
N SER A 16 24.20 13.42 -11.02
CA SER A 16 24.12 12.08 -11.60
C SER A 16 22.77 11.77 -12.28
N LEU A 17 21.76 12.64 -12.15
CA LEU A 17 20.39 12.35 -12.58
C LEU A 17 20.30 11.92 -14.05
N LYS A 18 20.97 12.65 -14.97
CA LYS A 18 20.93 12.31 -16.40
C LYS A 18 21.54 10.93 -16.69
N GLY A 19 22.62 10.59 -15.98
CA GLY A 19 23.21 9.24 -16.06
C GLY A 19 22.26 8.14 -15.59
N MET A 20 21.53 8.39 -14.50
CA MET A 20 20.53 7.43 -13.98
C MET A 20 19.35 7.29 -14.90
N GLN A 21 18.84 8.39 -15.49
CA GLN A 21 17.79 8.34 -16.51
C GLN A 21 18.23 7.50 -17.72
N ASN A 22 19.45 7.70 -18.24
CA ASN A 22 19.94 6.93 -19.36
C ASN A 22 20.08 5.43 -19.04
N LYS A 23 20.46 5.09 -17.79
CA LYS A 23 20.51 3.70 -17.33
C LYS A 23 19.09 3.11 -17.23
N PHE A 24 18.15 3.85 -16.66
CA PHE A 24 16.75 3.43 -16.61
C PHE A 24 16.22 3.16 -18.01
N ASP A 25 16.36 4.12 -18.93
CA ASP A 25 15.87 4.01 -20.31
C ASP A 25 16.50 2.82 -21.06
N LYS A 26 17.68 2.36 -20.66
CA LYS A 26 18.40 1.23 -21.28
C LYS A 26 18.07 -0.13 -20.66
N TYR A 27 17.91 -0.18 -19.34
CA TYR A 27 17.89 -1.44 -18.60
C TYR A 27 16.56 -1.74 -17.90
N ALA A 28 15.62 -0.80 -17.87
CA ALA A 28 14.37 -1.02 -17.17
C ALA A 28 13.44 -2.00 -17.91
N ARG A 29 12.60 -2.68 -17.12
CA ARG A 29 11.44 -3.45 -17.56
C ARG A 29 11.76 -4.56 -18.57
N GLN A 30 12.86 -5.30 -18.35
CA GLN A 30 13.29 -6.35 -19.27
C GLN A 30 12.44 -7.60 -19.22
N ASP A 31 11.74 -7.86 -18.11
CA ASP A 31 10.88 -9.02 -17.91
C ASP A 31 9.39 -8.70 -18.12
N ALA A 32 9.08 -7.60 -18.82
CA ALA A 32 7.71 -7.28 -19.19
C ALA A 32 7.04 -8.40 -20.00
N PHE A 33 5.76 -8.65 -19.77
CA PHE A 33 5.00 -9.60 -20.57
C PHE A 33 4.93 -9.17 -22.03
N THR A 34 5.43 -10.02 -22.93
CA THR A 34 5.44 -9.79 -24.39
C THR A 34 4.56 -10.77 -25.16
N GLY A 35 4.00 -11.78 -24.49
CA GLY A 35 3.13 -12.78 -25.08
C GLY A 35 1.74 -12.23 -25.48
N SER A 36 0.91 -13.11 -26.03
CA SER A 36 -0.41 -12.78 -26.54
C SER A 36 -1.51 -13.77 -26.12
N THR A 37 -1.16 -14.87 -25.49
CA THR A 37 -2.11 -15.88 -25.03
C THR A 37 -2.21 -15.92 -23.51
N ARG A 38 -3.31 -16.48 -23.03
CA ARG A 38 -3.54 -16.69 -21.60
C ARG A 38 -2.54 -17.68 -20.99
N GLU A 39 -2.18 -18.73 -21.72
CA GLU A 39 -1.22 -19.74 -21.28
C GLU A 39 0.18 -19.13 -21.09
N GLU A 40 0.62 -18.30 -22.03
CA GLU A 40 1.88 -17.55 -21.91
C GLU A 40 1.85 -16.59 -20.71
N TRP A 41 0.68 -15.97 -20.49
CA TRP A 41 0.46 -15.06 -19.37
C TRP A 41 0.57 -15.77 -18.01
N GLU A 42 -0.11 -16.91 -17.83
CA GLU A 42 -0.06 -17.65 -16.57
C GLU A 42 1.37 -18.13 -16.25
N ALA A 43 2.11 -18.60 -17.26
CA ALA A 43 3.51 -18.99 -17.07
C ALA A 43 4.41 -17.80 -16.68
N TRP A 44 4.22 -16.66 -17.34
CA TRP A 44 4.93 -15.42 -16.99
C TRP A 44 4.57 -14.93 -15.59
N LYS A 45 3.30 -14.97 -15.23
CA LYS A 45 2.78 -14.56 -13.91
C LYS A 45 3.44 -15.34 -12.78
N GLU A 46 3.52 -16.66 -12.92
CA GLU A 46 4.17 -17.53 -11.92
C GLU A 46 5.65 -17.17 -11.75
N THR A 47 6.40 -17.09 -12.86
CA THR A 47 7.83 -16.74 -12.83
C THR A 47 8.04 -15.33 -12.25
N SER A 48 7.20 -14.38 -12.63
CA SER A 48 7.30 -13.00 -12.14
C SER A 48 7.04 -12.88 -10.65
N ARG A 49 6.09 -13.64 -10.11
CA ARG A 49 5.81 -13.68 -8.67
C ARG A 49 7.00 -14.19 -7.86
N GLU A 50 7.67 -15.25 -8.34
CA GLU A 50 8.86 -15.77 -7.67
C GLU A 50 10.01 -14.73 -7.72
N THR A 51 10.24 -14.11 -8.88
CA THR A 51 11.22 -13.01 -9.01
C THR A 51 10.92 -11.88 -8.04
N LEU A 52 9.64 -11.45 -7.94
CA LEU A 52 9.24 -10.38 -7.02
C LEU A 52 9.45 -10.75 -5.55
N LYS A 53 9.11 -11.98 -5.14
CA LYS A 53 9.38 -12.45 -3.76
C LYS A 53 10.88 -12.42 -3.44
N ASP A 54 11.73 -12.83 -4.37
CA ASP A 54 13.17 -12.78 -4.20
C ASP A 54 13.68 -11.33 -4.07
N LEU A 55 13.22 -10.42 -4.92
CA LEU A 55 13.56 -8.99 -4.87
C LEU A 55 13.09 -8.32 -3.58
N LEU A 56 11.94 -8.73 -3.06
CA LEU A 56 11.38 -8.25 -1.80
C LEU A 56 12.12 -8.79 -0.57
N GLY A 57 12.95 -9.82 -0.72
CA GLY A 57 13.70 -10.44 0.37
C GLY A 57 12.89 -11.46 1.19
N TRP A 58 11.80 -12.00 0.66
CA TRP A 58 10.90 -12.93 1.39
C TRP A 58 11.59 -14.18 1.91
N LYS A 59 12.67 -14.63 1.30
CA LYS A 59 13.47 -15.77 1.77
C LYS A 59 14.14 -15.57 3.14
N TYR A 60 14.18 -14.33 3.62
CA TYR A 60 14.73 -13.98 4.94
C TYR A 60 13.64 -13.79 6.00
N MET A 61 12.36 -13.75 5.59
CA MET A 61 11.22 -13.61 6.50
C MET A 61 10.92 -14.95 7.18
N GLU A 62 10.69 -14.91 8.48
CA GLU A 62 10.46 -16.11 9.29
C GLU A 62 9.00 -16.20 9.76
N SER A 63 8.33 -17.32 9.47
CA SER A 63 6.98 -17.56 9.98
C SER A 63 7.03 -18.01 11.45
N CYS A 64 6.01 -17.64 12.21
CA CYS A 64 5.81 -18.04 13.61
C CYS A 64 4.30 -18.15 13.89
N ASP A 65 3.95 -18.64 15.08
CA ASP A 65 2.57 -18.60 15.56
C ASP A 65 2.12 -17.15 15.71
N LEU A 66 0.87 -16.87 15.32
CA LEU A 66 0.34 -15.50 15.32
C LEU A 66 0.09 -14.95 16.73
N ASP A 67 -0.12 -15.80 17.73
CA ASP A 67 -0.36 -15.45 19.15
C ASP A 67 -1.30 -14.23 19.32
N PRO A 68 -2.54 -14.26 18.82
CA PRO A 68 -3.41 -13.09 18.80
C PRO A 68 -3.84 -12.70 20.22
N ARG A 69 -3.69 -11.41 20.55
CA ARG A 69 -4.05 -10.84 21.86
C ARG A 69 -4.99 -9.65 21.67
N VAL A 70 -6.18 -9.72 22.27
CA VAL A 70 -7.12 -8.59 22.32
C VAL A 70 -6.77 -7.73 23.51
N GLU A 71 -6.34 -6.48 23.28
CA GLU A 71 -5.97 -5.54 24.34
C GLU A 71 -7.10 -4.60 24.74
N GLU A 72 -7.97 -4.23 23.81
CA GLU A 72 -9.05 -3.28 24.04
C GLU A 72 -10.28 -3.64 23.21
N VAL A 73 -11.46 -3.45 23.77
CA VAL A 73 -12.74 -3.51 23.07
C VAL A 73 -13.55 -2.28 23.44
N VAL A 74 -13.99 -1.51 22.42
CA VAL A 74 -14.78 -0.28 22.62
C VAL A 74 -15.98 -0.30 21.70
N GLU A 75 -17.17 -0.05 22.25
CA GLU A 75 -18.37 0.24 21.46
C GLU A 75 -18.40 1.72 21.11
N LEU A 76 -18.44 2.03 19.80
CA LEU A 76 -18.53 3.38 19.30
C LEU A 76 -20.00 3.85 19.21
N GLU A 77 -20.23 5.16 19.19
CA GLU A 77 -21.58 5.76 19.20
C GLU A 77 -22.49 5.28 18.04
N ASN A 78 -21.90 4.88 16.92
CA ASN A 78 -22.60 4.36 15.75
C ASN A 78 -22.85 2.84 15.79
N GLY A 79 -22.61 2.19 16.92
CA GLY A 79 -22.76 0.75 17.11
C GLY A 79 -21.66 -0.11 16.49
N ILE A 80 -20.60 0.49 15.95
CA ILE A 80 -19.41 -0.22 15.50
C ILE A 80 -18.58 -0.60 16.72
N ARG A 81 -18.25 -1.88 16.85
CA ARG A 81 -17.28 -2.37 17.86
C ARG A 81 -15.87 -2.22 17.30
N ARG A 82 -15.01 -1.52 18.03
CA ARG A 82 -13.57 -1.44 17.73
C ARG A 82 -12.80 -2.34 18.68
N GLU A 83 -12.07 -3.27 18.13
CA GLU A 83 -11.11 -4.09 18.87
C GLU A 83 -9.68 -3.62 18.59
N LYS A 84 -8.83 -3.55 19.61
CA LYS A 84 -7.38 -3.47 19.47
C LYS A 84 -6.82 -4.87 19.63
N VAL A 85 -6.22 -5.38 18.56
CA VAL A 85 -5.63 -6.72 18.55
C VAL A 85 -4.14 -6.61 18.18
N ILE A 86 -3.32 -7.45 18.79
CA ILE A 86 -1.90 -7.60 18.44
C ILE A 86 -1.69 -9.04 17.98
N ILE A 87 -0.96 -9.21 16.88
CA ILE A 87 -0.48 -10.52 16.40
C ILE A 87 1.05 -10.48 16.26
N GLN A 88 1.68 -11.64 16.27
CA GLN A 88 3.08 -11.79 15.95
C GLN A 88 3.22 -12.20 14.47
N VAL A 89 4.01 -11.45 13.68
CA VAL A 89 4.17 -11.65 12.22
C VAL A 89 5.50 -12.30 11.84
N GLU A 90 6.50 -12.16 12.70
CA GLU A 90 7.77 -12.89 12.72
C GLU A 90 8.21 -13.05 14.18
N PRO A 91 9.19 -13.90 14.50
CA PRO A 91 9.71 -14.00 15.86
C PRO A 91 10.11 -12.62 16.40
N GLU A 92 9.57 -12.23 17.56
CA GLU A 92 9.77 -10.93 18.23
C GLU A 92 9.25 -9.70 17.44
N VAL A 93 8.50 -9.86 16.35
CA VAL A 93 7.93 -8.77 15.56
C VAL A 93 6.41 -8.77 15.67
N TYR A 94 5.86 -7.75 16.29
CA TYR A 94 4.43 -7.64 16.59
C TYR A 94 3.73 -6.62 15.73
N MET A 95 2.46 -6.88 15.40
CA MET A 95 1.61 -5.99 14.61
C MET A 95 0.32 -5.66 15.36
N PRO A 96 0.22 -4.48 15.97
CA PRO A 96 -1.03 -3.97 16.51
C PRO A 96 -1.95 -3.51 15.37
N MET A 97 -3.26 -3.76 15.54
CA MET A 97 -4.29 -3.33 14.61
C MET A 97 -5.55 -2.87 15.33
N TYR A 98 -6.36 -2.05 14.66
CA TYR A 98 -7.77 -1.88 15.01
C TYR A 98 -8.64 -2.69 14.05
N ILE A 99 -9.63 -3.36 14.62
CA ILE A 99 -10.65 -4.06 13.84
C ILE A 99 -11.99 -3.36 14.11
N LEU A 100 -12.59 -2.83 13.06
CA LEU A 100 -13.87 -2.15 13.11
C LEU A 100 -14.95 -3.14 12.66
N ILE A 101 -15.82 -3.54 13.57
CA ILE A 101 -16.85 -4.55 13.35
C ILE A 101 -18.22 -3.86 13.43
N PRO A 102 -18.88 -3.60 12.30
CA PRO A 102 -20.22 -3.02 12.29
C PRO A 102 -21.26 -4.01 12.82
N PRO A 103 -22.45 -3.51 13.24
CA PRO A 103 -23.56 -4.37 13.62
C PRO A 103 -23.90 -5.37 12.50
N LYS A 104 -24.11 -6.62 12.88
CA LYS A 104 -24.44 -7.69 11.94
C LYS A 104 -25.84 -7.46 11.36
N GLN A 105 -25.97 -7.49 10.05
CA GLN A 105 -27.22 -7.20 9.35
C GLN A 105 -27.98 -8.48 8.92
N SER A 106 -27.30 -9.63 8.89
CA SER A 106 -27.85 -10.92 8.53
C SER A 106 -27.14 -12.05 9.27
N GLU A 107 -27.60 -13.30 9.11
CA GLU A 107 -26.92 -14.49 9.63
C GLU A 107 -25.68 -14.89 8.82
N GLU A 108 -25.46 -14.30 7.65
CA GLU A 108 -24.28 -14.56 6.83
C GLU A 108 -23.01 -14.02 7.49
N LYS A 109 -21.86 -14.55 7.10
CA LYS A 109 -20.58 -14.00 7.49
C LYS A 109 -20.40 -12.60 6.90
N GLN A 110 -19.92 -11.66 7.71
CA GLN A 110 -19.67 -10.31 7.24
C GLN A 110 -18.47 -10.30 6.30
N LYS A 111 -18.63 -9.58 5.19
CA LYS A 111 -17.51 -9.29 4.27
C LYS A 111 -16.48 -8.42 4.96
N CYS A 112 -15.20 -8.63 4.64
CA CYS A 112 -14.11 -7.92 5.30
C CYS A 112 -13.08 -7.35 4.32
N PHE A 113 -12.43 -6.29 4.78
CA PHE A 113 -11.33 -5.63 4.08
C PHE A 113 -10.13 -5.44 5.00
N LEU A 114 -8.93 -5.69 4.48
CA LEU A 114 -7.72 -5.12 5.04
C LEU A 114 -7.64 -3.67 4.56
N ALA A 115 -7.59 -2.72 5.48
CA ALA A 115 -7.48 -1.29 5.21
C ALA A 115 -6.07 -0.83 5.58
N LEU A 116 -5.16 -0.84 4.59
CA LEU A 116 -3.72 -0.67 4.79
C LEU A 116 -3.35 0.81 4.83
N PRO A 117 -2.61 1.31 5.87
CA PRO A 117 -2.35 2.72 6.06
C PRO A 117 -1.25 3.28 5.15
N GLY A 118 -1.39 4.54 4.78
CA GLY A 118 -0.35 5.34 4.14
C GLY A 118 0.45 6.20 5.13
N HIS A 119 1.36 7.03 4.58
CA HIS A 119 2.22 7.91 5.36
C HIS A 119 1.46 9.07 6.01
N GLN A 120 2.06 9.68 7.04
CA GLN A 120 1.57 10.88 7.74
C GLN A 120 0.21 10.75 8.45
N GLY A 121 -0.33 9.54 8.56
CA GLY A 121 -1.60 9.27 9.25
C GLY A 121 -1.46 8.56 10.59
N ALA A 122 -0.25 8.36 11.10
CA ALA A 122 0.02 7.55 12.29
C ALA A 122 -0.53 6.10 12.19
N GLY A 123 -0.41 5.47 11.01
CA GLY A 123 -0.81 4.08 10.81
C GLY A 123 -2.30 3.84 10.99
N LYS A 124 -2.67 2.84 11.79
CA LYS A 124 -4.06 2.44 12.03
C LYS A 124 -4.96 3.55 12.58
N PHE A 125 -4.38 4.57 13.22
CA PHE A 125 -5.16 5.61 13.90
C PHE A 125 -6.00 6.43 12.92
N SER A 126 -5.42 6.85 11.80
CA SER A 126 -6.19 7.60 10.78
C SER A 126 -7.18 6.70 10.05
N VAL A 127 -6.74 5.52 9.62
CA VAL A 127 -7.59 4.59 8.84
C VAL A 127 -8.81 4.14 9.64
N ALA A 128 -8.65 3.95 10.96
CA ALA A 128 -9.75 3.61 11.85
C ALA A 128 -10.56 4.83 12.36
N GLY A 129 -10.28 6.03 11.88
CA GLY A 129 -11.09 7.22 12.19
C GLY A 129 -10.92 7.76 13.62
N ARG A 130 -9.70 7.71 14.21
CA ARG A 130 -9.42 8.22 15.57
C ARG A 130 -9.41 9.76 15.63
N ASN A 131 -10.58 10.35 15.36
CA ASN A 131 -10.80 11.79 15.40
C ASN A 131 -10.70 12.41 16.81
N ASP A 132 -10.65 11.57 17.85
CA ASP A 132 -10.39 11.95 19.25
C ASP A 132 -8.93 12.40 19.46
N ILE A 133 -8.02 12.09 18.55
CA ILE A 133 -6.62 12.52 18.55
C ILE A 133 -6.46 13.72 17.62
N PRO A 134 -6.18 14.95 18.14
CA PRO A 134 -6.19 16.17 17.31
C PRO A 134 -5.25 16.12 16.10
N ALA A 135 -4.05 15.54 16.24
CA ALA A 135 -3.11 15.38 15.14
C ALA A 135 -3.66 14.48 14.03
N VAL A 136 -4.26 13.36 14.39
CA VAL A 136 -4.87 12.40 13.47
C VAL A 136 -6.09 13.01 12.79
N LYS A 137 -6.94 13.72 13.54
CA LYS A 137 -8.10 14.40 12.99
C LYS A 137 -7.72 15.36 11.85
N ARG A 138 -6.68 16.19 12.04
CA ARG A 138 -6.20 17.09 10.98
C ARG A 138 -5.76 16.34 9.72
N MET A 139 -5.11 15.17 9.86
CA MET A 139 -4.69 14.36 8.73
C MET A 139 -5.88 13.69 8.04
N ILE A 140 -6.88 13.25 8.80
CA ILE A 140 -8.13 12.74 8.24
C ILE A 140 -8.84 13.83 7.44
N GLU A 141 -8.97 15.04 7.99
CA GLU A 141 -9.58 16.18 7.31
C GLU A 141 -8.82 16.59 6.03
N PHE A 142 -7.49 16.44 6.01
CA PHE A 142 -6.64 16.84 4.88
C PHE A 142 -6.60 15.79 3.76
N TYR A 143 -6.44 14.50 4.12
CA TYR A 143 -6.28 13.40 3.15
C TYR A 143 -7.51 12.52 3.00
N HIS A 144 -8.54 12.71 3.83
CA HIS A 144 -9.72 11.84 3.97
C HIS A 144 -9.37 10.40 4.36
N TYR A 145 -8.37 10.21 5.19
CA TYR A 145 -7.70 8.94 5.49
C TYR A 145 -8.54 7.87 6.19
N ASP A 146 -9.75 8.13 6.62
CA ASP A 146 -10.55 7.24 7.47
C ASP A 146 -11.32 6.16 6.68
N TYR A 147 -10.74 5.69 5.57
CA TYR A 147 -11.41 4.71 4.69
C TYR A 147 -11.75 3.38 5.37
N GLY A 148 -11.04 2.95 6.42
CA GLY A 148 -11.46 1.82 7.24
C GLY A 148 -12.77 2.09 7.99
N MET A 149 -12.93 3.27 8.56
CA MET A 149 -14.18 3.71 9.16
C MET A 149 -15.31 3.89 8.13
N GLN A 150 -14.99 4.39 6.94
CA GLN A 150 -15.95 4.52 5.83
C GLN A 150 -16.47 3.16 5.36
N LEU A 151 -15.61 2.13 5.29
CA LEU A 151 -16.01 0.74 5.04
C LEU A 151 -16.89 0.19 6.15
N ALA A 152 -16.52 0.40 7.42
CA ALA A 152 -17.30 -0.06 8.55
C ALA A 152 -18.71 0.56 8.59
N LYS A 153 -18.84 1.84 8.24
CA LYS A 153 -20.13 2.51 8.08
C LYS A 153 -21.00 1.92 6.95
N ARG A 154 -20.35 1.27 5.94
CA ARG A 154 -21.03 0.56 4.85
C ARG A 154 -21.31 -0.92 5.15
N GLY A 155 -21.04 -1.37 6.38
CA GLY A 155 -21.34 -2.73 6.83
C GLY A 155 -20.21 -3.75 6.64
N TYR A 156 -19.05 -3.34 6.17
CA TYR A 156 -17.87 -4.20 6.02
C TYR A 156 -17.03 -4.20 7.31
N VAL A 157 -16.50 -5.35 7.68
CA VAL A 157 -15.47 -5.40 8.72
C VAL A 157 -14.19 -4.81 8.13
N ALA A 158 -13.60 -3.83 8.82
CA ALA A 158 -12.35 -3.21 8.38
C ALA A 158 -11.22 -3.51 9.37
N ILE A 159 -10.17 -4.14 8.87
CA ILE A 159 -8.98 -4.52 9.64
C ILE A 159 -7.88 -3.52 9.29
N CYS A 160 -7.53 -2.66 10.24
CA CYS A 160 -6.64 -1.51 10.09
C CYS A 160 -5.34 -1.78 10.86
N PRO A 161 -4.29 -2.35 10.24
CA PRO A 161 -3.02 -2.63 10.93
C PRO A 161 -2.13 -1.38 11.03
N ASP A 162 -1.10 -1.45 11.89
CA ASP A 162 0.09 -0.64 11.71
C ASP A 162 1.09 -1.38 10.82
N CYS A 163 1.59 -0.74 9.77
CA CYS A 163 2.75 -1.23 9.05
C CYS A 163 4.04 -1.01 9.85
N ARG A 164 5.11 -1.70 9.50
CA ARG A 164 6.44 -1.46 10.08
C ARG A 164 6.85 -0.01 9.89
N GLY A 165 7.34 0.58 10.96
CA GLY A 165 7.74 1.98 11.00
C GLY A 165 6.59 2.99 11.15
N PHE A 166 5.33 2.56 11.34
CA PHE A 166 4.17 3.44 11.53
C PHE A 166 3.51 3.23 12.90
N GLY A 167 2.78 4.22 13.36
CA GLY A 167 1.94 4.13 14.54
C GLY A 167 2.70 3.61 15.76
N GLU A 168 2.24 2.50 16.33
CA GLU A 168 2.89 1.83 17.46
C GLU A 168 4.09 0.94 17.06
N ARG A 169 4.38 0.80 15.76
CA ARG A 169 5.53 0.04 15.22
C ARG A 169 6.70 0.93 14.78
N ARG A 170 6.75 2.15 15.24
CA ARG A 170 7.89 3.04 15.02
C ARG A 170 9.05 2.61 15.93
N ASP A 171 10.26 2.72 15.42
CA ASP A 171 11.48 2.43 16.19
C ASP A 171 11.76 3.56 17.19
N GLU A 172 11.28 3.43 18.39
CA GLU A 172 11.37 4.46 19.44
C GLU A 172 12.81 4.89 19.70
N ALA A 173 13.76 3.93 19.66
CA ALA A 173 15.18 4.21 19.84
C ALA A 173 15.77 5.11 18.75
N LEU A 174 15.19 5.11 17.55
CA LEU A 174 15.66 5.87 16.39
C LEU A 174 14.87 7.18 16.22
N GLN A 175 13.63 7.23 16.67
CA GLN A 175 12.76 8.39 16.59
C GLN A 175 12.74 9.14 17.91
N LYS A 176 13.44 10.27 17.96
CA LYS A 176 13.44 11.15 19.14
C LYS A 176 12.30 12.16 19.00
N GLY A 177 11.43 12.21 19.99
CA GLY A 177 10.34 13.18 20.07
C GLY A 177 8.98 12.55 20.31
N THR A 178 8.17 13.23 21.13
CA THR A 178 6.79 12.86 21.48
C THR A 178 5.78 13.88 20.95
N ASP A 179 6.23 14.83 20.12
CA ASP A 179 5.38 15.83 19.52
C ASP A 179 4.53 15.24 18.38
N GLU A 180 3.55 16.00 17.94
CA GLU A 180 2.62 15.58 16.90
C GLU A 180 3.31 15.21 15.58
N LYS A 181 4.36 15.92 15.18
CA LYS A 181 5.12 15.64 13.97
C LYS A 181 5.78 14.27 14.07
N SER A 182 6.41 13.98 15.19
CA SER A 182 7.03 12.67 15.46
C SER A 182 5.98 11.55 15.46
N PHE A 183 4.79 11.81 16.03
CA PHE A 183 3.70 10.84 16.03
C PHE A 183 3.17 10.51 14.63
N LEU A 184 3.06 11.50 13.74
CA LEU A 184 2.54 11.34 12.38
C LEU A 184 3.57 10.78 11.38
N THR A 185 4.87 10.92 11.65
CA THR A 185 5.92 10.46 10.75
C THR A 185 6.19 8.96 10.87
N SER A 186 6.86 8.39 9.86
CA SER A 186 7.30 7.00 9.86
C SER A 186 8.80 6.88 10.08
N THR A 187 9.26 5.69 10.47
CA THR A 187 10.68 5.32 10.56
C THR A 187 11.18 4.48 9.38
N CYS A 188 10.47 4.51 8.25
CA CYS A 188 10.80 3.74 7.05
C CYS A 188 12.25 3.94 6.56
N PHE A 189 12.77 5.17 6.67
CA PHE A 189 14.15 5.47 6.29
C PHE A 189 15.16 4.67 7.11
N HIS A 190 14.98 4.62 8.43
CA HIS A 190 15.85 3.84 9.31
C HIS A 190 15.69 2.35 9.06
N LEU A 191 14.44 1.91 8.89
CA LEU A 191 14.13 0.51 8.62
C LEU A 191 14.77 0.03 7.29
N ALA A 192 14.72 0.83 6.22
CA ALA A 192 15.37 0.53 4.95
C ALA A 192 16.89 0.37 5.11
N HIS A 193 17.53 1.27 5.86
CA HIS A 193 18.99 1.19 6.13
C HIS A 193 19.39 -0.03 6.95
N MET A 194 18.49 -0.60 7.76
CA MET A 194 18.75 -1.86 8.46
C MET A 194 18.48 -3.08 7.57
N ALA A 195 17.44 -3.02 6.76
CA ALA A 195 16.93 -4.13 5.96
C ALA A 195 17.77 -4.40 4.68
N GLU A 196 18.04 -3.36 3.89
CA GLU A 196 18.69 -3.50 2.59
C GLU A 196 20.06 -4.18 2.66
N PRO A 197 20.96 -3.88 3.65
CA PRO A 197 22.24 -4.58 3.77
C PRO A 197 22.10 -6.07 4.14
N LEU A 198 20.94 -6.48 4.67
CA LEU A 198 20.60 -7.87 4.97
C LEU A 198 19.87 -8.57 3.80
N GLY A 199 19.55 -7.83 2.74
CA GLY A 199 18.85 -8.35 1.58
C GLY A 199 17.32 -8.34 1.70
N GLU A 200 16.78 -7.61 2.66
CA GLU A 200 15.36 -7.38 2.84
C GLU A 200 14.96 -5.99 2.34
N THR A 201 13.67 -5.75 2.17
CA THR A 201 13.14 -4.44 1.80
C THR A 201 11.94 -4.06 2.66
N VAL A 202 11.70 -2.77 2.86
CA VAL A 202 10.52 -2.31 3.60
C VAL A 202 9.22 -2.72 2.89
N ALA A 203 9.20 -2.67 1.55
CA ALA A 203 8.07 -3.19 0.76
C ALA A 203 7.84 -4.68 1.03
N GLY A 204 8.90 -5.48 1.07
CA GLY A 204 8.85 -6.91 1.36
C GLY A 204 8.32 -7.19 2.76
N MET A 205 8.85 -6.50 3.77
CA MET A 205 8.38 -6.60 5.16
C MET A 205 6.90 -6.26 5.30
N CYS A 206 6.43 -5.18 4.67
CA CYS A 206 5.02 -4.79 4.72
C CYS A 206 4.12 -5.80 4.00
N THR A 207 4.60 -6.37 2.91
CA THR A 207 3.85 -7.38 2.14
C THR A 207 3.79 -8.72 2.90
N TRP A 208 4.86 -9.12 3.54
CA TRP A 208 4.89 -10.27 4.45
C TRP A 208 3.89 -10.08 5.59
N ASP A 209 3.94 -8.95 6.27
CA ASP A 209 3.02 -8.61 7.36
C ASP A 209 1.55 -8.69 6.91
N ALA A 210 1.24 -8.18 5.71
CA ALA A 210 -0.11 -8.27 5.14
C ALA A 210 -0.52 -9.73 4.85
N SER A 211 0.41 -10.59 4.41
CA SER A 211 0.15 -12.03 4.24
C SER A 211 -0.13 -12.70 5.59
N ARG A 212 0.65 -12.38 6.64
CA ARG A 212 0.41 -12.87 8.01
C ARG A 212 -0.92 -12.36 8.59
N LEU A 213 -1.32 -11.14 8.23
CA LEU A 213 -2.62 -10.60 8.59
C LEU A 213 -3.76 -11.38 7.91
N ILE A 214 -3.57 -11.80 6.66
CA ILE A 214 -4.52 -12.70 5.98
C ILE A 214 -4.62 -14.04 6.72
N ASP A 215 -3.48 -14.63 7.15
CA ASP A 215 -3.50 -15.85 7.97
C ASP A 215 -4.36 -15.67 9.22
N TYR A 216 -4.21 -14.55 9.94
CA TYR A 216 -5.03 -14.23 11.11
C TYR A 216 -6.52 -14.16 10.77
N VAL A 217 -6.90 -13.55 9.66
CA VAL A 217 -8.30 -13.47 9.22
C VAL A 217 -8.89 -14.86 8.98
N TYR A 218 -8.11 -15.75 8.34
CA TYR A 218 -8.49 -17.14 8.10
C TYR A 218 -8.59 -17.95 9.40
N GLU A 219 -7.61 -17.83 10.30
CA GLU A 219 -7.61 -18.54 11.58
C GLU A 219 -8.75 -18.06 12.50
N ARG A 220 -9.04 -16.78 12.52
CA ARG A 220 -10.18 -16.24 13.29
C ARG A 220 -11.51 -16.75 12.78
N GLY A 221 -11.70 -16.92 11.48
CA GLY A 221 -12.81 -17.63 10.85
C GLY A 221 -14.20 -17.00 11.00
N GLU A 222 -14.29 -15.79 11.56
CA GLU A 222 -15.57 -15.09 11.85
C GLU A 222 -16.15 -14.41 10.61
N TRP A 223 -15.31 -14.08 9.61
CA TRP A 223 -15.69 -13.26 8.46
C TRP A 223 -15.65 -14.07 7.15
N ASP A 224 -16.20 -13.47 6.09
CA ASP A 224 -16.22 -14.08 4.76
C ASP A 224 -14.84 -13.93 4.10
N THR A 225 -14.06 -15.01 4.12
CA THR A 225 -12.74 -15.08 3.49
C THR A 225 -12.81 -15.34 1.99
N ASP A 226 -13.93 -15.82 1.45
CA ASP A 226 -14.13 -16.04 0.02
C ASP A 226 -14.37 -14.71 -0.72
N ASP A 227 -14.61 -13.62 0.04
CA ASP A 227 -14.80 -12.26 -0.49
C ASP A 227 -13.82 -11.25 0.16
N LEU A 228 -12.64 -11.70 0.63
CA LEU A 228 -11.64 -10.85 1.28
C LEU A 228 -11.14 -9.74 0.35
N GLY A 229 -11.38 -8.49 0.73
CA GLY A 229 -10.88 -7.31 0.04
C GLY A 229 -9.63 -6.70 0.67
N VAL A 230 -8.88 -5.94 -0.12
CA VAL A 230 -7.77 -5.10 0.37
C VAL A 230 -7.91 -3.70 -0.21
N VAL A 231 -7.70 -2.68 0.61
CA VAL A 231 -7.78 -1.28 0.19
C VAL A 231 -6.67 -0.47 0.85
N GLY A 232 -6.15 0.50 0.12
CA GLY A 232 -5.20 1.46 0.67
C GLY A 232 -4.99 2.66 -0.22
N PHE A 233 -4.57 3.75 0.41
CA PHE A 233 -4.24 5.01 -0.23
C PHE A 233 -2.77 5.33 -0.02
N SER A 234 -2.10 5.90 -1.04
CA SER A 234 -0.69 6.31 -0.96
C SER A 234 0.23 5.13 -0.61
N GLY A 235 0.98 5.19 0.49
CA GLY A 235 1.75 4.05 1.02
C GLY A 235 0.88 2.82 1.32
N GLY A 236 -0.40 3.00 1.65
CA GLY A 236 -1.37 1.91 1.75
C GLY A 236 -1.73 1.33 0.38
N GLY A 237 -1.80 2.17 -0.65
CA GLY A 237 -1.94 1.75 -2.05
C GLY A 237 -0.76 0.90 -2.51
N MET A 238 0.47 1.27 -2.14
CA MET A 238 1.66 0.45 -2.35
C MET A 238 1.50 -0.95 -1.76
N GLN A 239 1.16 -1.03 -0.48
CA GLN A 239 0.97 -2.31 0.19
C GLN A 239 -0.15 -3.13 -0.44
N THR A 240 -1.27 -2.48 -0.82
CA THR A 240 -2.39 -3.12 -1.53
C THR A 240 -1.95 -3.71 -2.86
N LEU A 241 -1.17 -2.97 -3.65
CA LEU A 241 -0.59 -3.45 -4.91
C LEU A 241 0.22 -4.73 -4.68
N TRP A 242 1.18 -4.68 -3.77
CA TRP A 242 2.10 -5.79 -3.52
C TRP A 242 1.40 -7.05 -3.02
N ILE A 243 0.57 -6.92 -1.97
CA ILE A 243 -0.09 -8.11 -1.41
C ILE A 243 -1.12 -8.69 -2.40
N SER A 244 -1.84 -7.84 -3.14
CA SER A 244 -2.79 -8.33 -4.14
C SER A 244 -2.11 -8.99 -5.33
N ALA A 245 -0.91 -8.56 -5.72
CA ALA A 245 -0.12 -9.21 -6.78
C ALA A 245 0.41 -10.59 -6.36
N LEU A 246 0.76 -10.77 -5.08
CA LEU A 246 1.51 -11.94 -4.59
C LEU A 246 0.68 -12.97 -3.82
N ASP A 247 -0.54 -12.62 -3.37
CA ASP A 247 -1.39 -13.51 -2.57
C ASP A 247 -2.79 -13.66 -3.18
N ASP A 248 -3.12 -14.84 -3.68
CA ASP A 248 -4.42 -15.12 -4.33
C ASP A 248 -5.59 -15.25 -3.35
N ARG A 249 -5.32 -15.22 -2.04
CA ARG A 249 -6.37 -15.13 -1.01
C ARG A 249 -7.03 -13.75 -1.00
N VAL A 250 -6.37 -12.72 -1.50
CA VAL A 250 -6.99 -11.43 -1.81
C VAL A 250 -7.93 -11.62 -3.00
N LYS A 251 -9.22 -11.39 -2.82
CA LYS A 251 -10.24 -11.62 -3.87
C LYS A 251 -10.53 -10.37 -4.69
N LYS A 252 -10.35 -9.20 -4.10
CA LYS A 252 -10.60 -7.90 -4.73
C LYS A 252 -9.76 -6.82 -4.07
N CYS A 253 -9.44 -5.75 -4.81
CA CYS A 253 -8.67 -4.67 -4.20
C CYS A 253 -8.99 -3.28 -4.79
N ILE A 254 -8.69 -2.25 -3.96
CA ILE A 254 -8.80 -0.83 -4.33
C ILE A 254 -7.44 -0.18 -4.05
N ILE A 255 -6.76 0.28 -5.10
CA ILE A 255 -5.48 0.99 -5.02
C ILE A 255 -5.75 2.47 -5.29
N SER A 256 -5.49 3.34 -4.31
CA SER A 256 -5.70 4.77 -4.45
C SER A 256 -4.37 5.53 -4.31
N GLY A 257 -4.13 6.49 -5.22
CA GLY A 257 -2.97 7.37 -5.21
C GLY A 257 -1.62 6.63 -5.31
N TYR A 258 -1.60 5.46 -5.98
CA TYR A 258 -0.38 4.64 -6.10
C TYR A 258 -0.36 3.75 -7.35
N LEU A 259 -0.70 4.23 -8.50
CA LEU A 259 -0.44 3.50 -9.75
C LEU A 259 0.12 4.48 -10.79
N TYR A 260 1.45 4.46 -10.95
CA TYR A 260 2.20 5.35 -11.85
C TYR A 260 3.53 4.69 -12.25
N GLY A 261 4.14 5.11 -13.38
CA GLY A 261 5.43 4.56 -13.81
C GLY A 261 6.59 5.02 -12.92
N TYR A 262 7.49 4.12 -12.60
CA TYR A 262 8.63 4.36 -11.70
C TYR A 262 9.56 5.47 -12.18
N ARG A 263 9.75 5.61 -13.49
CA ARG A 263 10.66 6.60 -14.05
C ARG A 263 10.30 8.03 -13.65
N ASP A 264 9.05 8.41 -13.80
CA ASP A 264 8.59 9.77 -13.55
C ASP A 264 8.30 10.02 -12.06
N ALA A 265 7.77 9.03 -11.38
CA ALA A 265 7.35 9.16 -9.99
C ALA A 265 8.50 8.95 -8.99
N LEU A 266 9.28 7.89 -9.10
CA LEU A 266 10.30 7.56 -8.12
C LEU A 266 11.70 8.00 -8.53
N LEU A 267 12.09 7.83 -9.80
CA LEU A 267 13.41 8.24 -10.26
C LEU A 267 13.53 9.77 -10.37
N LEU A 268 12.53 10.45 -10.97
CA LEU A 268 12.59 11.90 -11.17
C LEU A 268 12.26 12.70 -9.92
N LEU A 269 11.21 12.31 -9.18
CA LEU A 269 10.81 13.05 -7.98
C LEU A 269 11.76 12.80 -6.82
N ASN A 270 12.37 11.61 -6.73
CA ASN A 270 13.43 11.26 -5.80
C ASN A 270 13.23 11.78 -4.35
N GLY A 271 12.00 11.95 -3.93
CA GLY A 271 11.61 12.45 -2.61
C GLY A 271 10.62 11.55 -1.90
N ASN A 272 10.30 10.41 -2.50
CA ASN A 272 9.43 9.42 -1.90
C ASN A 272 10.11 8.66 -0.75
N CYS A 273 9.29 8.07 0.10
CA CYS A 273 9.77 7.27 1.22
C CYS A 273 10.60 6.06 0.75
N SER A 274 11.60 5.69 1.51
CA SER A 274 12.49 4.55 1.26
C SER A 274 11.73 3.22 1.05
N CYS A 275 10.53 3.08 1.60
CA CYS A 275 9.69 1.90 1.38
C CYS A 275 9.29 1.64 -0.08
N ASN A 276 9.43 2.64 -0.97
CA ASN A 276 9.13 2.49 -2.39
C ASN A 276 10.32 1.97 -3.22
N TYR A 277 11.51 1.92 -2.64
CA TYR A 277 12.72 1.58 -3.38
C TYR A 277 13.15 0.15 -3.07
N VAL A 278 12.97 -0.74 -4.05
CA VAL A 278 13.39 -2.14 -3.99
C VAL A 278 14.59 -2.31 -4.95
N PRO A 279 15.77 -2.72 -4.46
CA PRO A 279 16.93 -2.93 -5.30
C PRO A 279 16.62 -3.86 -6.48
N HIS A 280 17.14 -3.53 -7.67
CA HIS A 280 16.96 -4.26 -8.93
C HIS A 280 15.54 -4.31 -9.51
N LEU A 281 14.49 -3.88 -8.79
CA LEU A 281 13.10 -3.98 -9.23
C LEU A 281 12.87 -3.38 -10.62
N TRP A 282 13.43 -2.21 -10.89
CA TRP A 282 13.19 -1.49 -12.14
C TRP A 282 13.83 -2.15 -13.37
N GLU A 283 14.83 -3.00 -13.17
CA GLU A 283 15.42 -3.81 -14.25
C GLU A 283 14.41 -4.82 -14.79
N HIS A 284 13.55 -5.34 -13.92
CA HIS A 284 12.59 -6.39 -14.24
C HIS A 284 11.21 -5.84 -14.63
N PHE A 285 10.62 -4.97 -13.80
CA PHE A 285 9.20 -4.59 -13.90
C PHE A 285 8.97 -3.10 -13.70
N ASP A 286 7.89 -2.58 -14.31
CA ASP A 286 7.25 -1.34 -13.92
C ASP A 286 6.00 -1.63 -13.09
N MET A 287 5.38 -0.60 -12.50
CA MET A 287 4.27 -0.77 -11.57
C MET A 287 3.04 -1.41 -12.25
N GLY A 288 2.79 -1.10 -13.53
CA GLY A 288 1.73 -1.74 -14.31
C GLY A 288 1.93 -3.25 -14.51
N ASP A 289 3.19 -3.72 -14.62
CA ASP A 289 3.48 -5.16 -14.70
C ASP A 289 3.10 -5.86 -13.40
N ILE A 290 3.45 -5.26 -12.25
CA ILE A 290 3.10 -5.79 -10.93
C ILE A 290 1.58 -5.80 -10.73
N ALA A 291 0.89 -4.70 -11.05
CA ALA A 291 -0.56 -4.59 -10.93
C ALA A 291 -1.29 -5.58 -11.85
N SER A 292 -0.71 -5.88 -13.00
CA SER A 292 -1.29 -6.85 -13.94
C SER A 292 -1.37 -8.27 -13.39
N LEU A 293 -0.50 -8.64 -12.43
CA LEU A 293 -0.54 -9.95 -11.73
C LEU A 293 -1.81 -10.16 -10.90
N ILE A 294 -2.58 -9.10 -10.65
CA ILE A 294 -3.88 -9.18 -9.96
C ILE A 294 -4.93 -9.84 -10.86
N ALA A 295 -4.83 -9.68 -12.19
CA ALA A 295 -5.77 -10.27 -13.12
C ALA A 295 -5.93 -11.80 -12.93
N PRO A 296 -7.17 -12.34 -13.04
CA PRO A 296 -8.42 -11.68 -13.41
C PRO A 296 -9.26 -11.16 -12.24
N ARG A 297 -8.70 -11.06 -11.03
CA ARG A 297 -9.43 -10.64 -9.82
C ARG A 297 -9.85 -9.16 -9.91
N PRO A 298 -11.03 -8.79 -9.39
CA PRO A 298 -11.52 -7.42 -9.42
C PRO A 298 -10.53 -6.40 -8.85
N LEU A 299 -10.24 -5.36 -9.64
CA LEU A 299 -9.33 -4.26 -9.30
C LEU A 299 -10.00 -2.92 -9.60
N ALA A 300 -9.99 -2.03 -8.62
CA ALA A 300 -10.26 -0.62 -8.82
C ALA A 300 -9.01 0.22 -8.53
N VAL A 301 -8.77 1.22 -9.35
CA VAL A 301 -7.68 2.20 -9.19
C VAL A 301 -8.28 3.58 -9.11
N GLN A 302 -7.94 4.34 -8.08
CA GLN A 302 -8.28 5.76 -7.96
C GLN A 302 -7.04 6.60 -8.15
N SER A 303 -7.15 7.63 -8.99
CA SER A 303 -6.07 8.58 -9.26
C SER A 303 -6.60 10.00 -9.19
N CYS A 304 -5.82 10.94 -8.65
CA CYS A 304 -6.13 12.36 -8.72
C CYS A 304 -5.36 13.00 -9.88
N ARG A 305 -6.04 13.94 -10.56
CA ARG A 305 -5.52 14.58 -11.78
C ARG A 305 -4.22 15.34 -11.52
N ASP A 306 -4.20 16.09 -10.42
CA ASP A 306 -3.09 16.96 -10.05
C ASP A 306 -2.16 16.34 -9.00
N ASP A 307 -2.31 15.03 -8.74
CA ASP A 307 -1.45 14.31 -7.79
C ASP A 307 0.01 14.44 -8.21
N HIS A 308 0.78 15.15 -7.39
CA HIS A 308 2.20 15.40 -7.63
C HIS A 308 3.03 14.12 -7.71
N LEU A 309 2.58 13.01 -7.11
CA LEU A 309 3.25 11.71 -7.18
C LEU A 309 3.14 11.05 -8.56
N ASN A 310 2.21 11.47 -9.41
CA ASN A 310 2.14 11.01 -10.79
C ASN A 310 3.39 11.41 -11.62
N GLY A 311 4.21 12.33 -11.10
CA GLY A 311 5.37 12.87 -11.80
C GLY A 311 5.03 13.97 -12.81
N PRO A 312 6.02 14.48 -13.55
CA PRO A 312 5.87 15.66 -14.40
C PRO A 312 4.90 15.49 -15.57
N ARG A 313 4.58 14.24 -15.97
CA ARG A 313 3.58 13.96 -17.02
C ARG A 313 2.16 13.72 -16.48
N GLY A 314 1.98 13.80 -15.16
CA GLY A 314 0.67 13.66 -14.52
C GLY A 314 -0.05 12.36 -14.89
N LEU A 315 -1.33 12.42 -15.20
CA LEU A 315 -2.15 11.26 -15.56
C LEU A 315 -1.67 10.46 -16.78
N VAL A 316 -0.83 11.03 -17.65
CA VAL A 316 -0.25 10.25 -18.78
C VAL A 316 0.58 9.11 -18.22
N ASN A 317 1.40 9.37 -17.18
CA ASN A 317 2.18 8.33 -16.52
C ASN A 317 1.32 7.23 -15.90
N VAL A 318 0.16 7.59 -15.33
CA VAL A 318 -0.82 6.64 -14.79
C VAL A 318 -1.47 5.81 -15.91
N THR A 319 -1.91 6.48 -16.99
CA THR A 319 -2.62 5.82 -18.11
C THR A 319 -1.75 4.76 -18.78
N GLU A 320 -0.47 5.03 -18.98
CA GLU A 320 0.48 4.05 -19.52
C GLU A 320 0.55 2.77 -18.66
N GLN A 321 0.53 2.90 -17.34
CA GLN A 321 0.52 1.75 -16.44
C GLN A 321 -0.85 1.02 -16.47
N MET A 322 -1.94 1.77 -16.53
CA MET A 322 -3.28 1.20 -16.67
C MET A 322 -3.45 0.40 -17.97
N ASP A 323 -2.81 0.83 -19.07
CA ASP A 323 -2.87 0.11 -20.34
C ASP A 323 -2.14 -1.24 -20.27
N ILE A 324 -1.04 -1.33 -19.51
CA ILE A 324 -0.37 -2.61 -19.22
C ILE A 324 -1.34 -3.54 -18.47
N VAL A 325 -2.01 -3.02 -17.44
CA VAL A 325 -2.97 -3.79 -16.64
C VAL A 325 -4.15 -4.25 -17.50
N ARG A 326 -4.75 -3.36 -18.30
CA ARG A 326 -5.88 -3.71 -19.20
C ARG A 326 -5.54 -4.83 -20.17
N LYS A 327 -4.31 -4.84 -20.69
CA LYS A 327 -3.84 -5.94 -21.57
C LYS A 327 -3.92 -7.29 -20.86
N ALA A 328 -3.57 -7.38 -19.59
CA ALA A 328 -3.68 -8.61 -18.83
C ALA A 328 -5.13 -9.04 -18.63
N TYR A 329 -6.03 -8.10 -18.28
CA TYR A 329 -7.45 -8.42 -18.10
C TYR A 329 -8.14 -8.84 -19.40
N SER A 330 -7.75 -8.28 -20.54
CA SER A 330 -8.30 -8.69 -21.84
C SER A 330 -8.01 -10.14 -22.21
N LEU A 331 -6.91 -10.74 -21.71
CA LEU A 331 -6.63 -12.17 -21.89
C LEU A 331 -7.62 -13.09 -21.16
N TYR A 332 -8.40 -12.55 -20.24
CA TYR A 332 -9.45 -13.25 -19.50
C TYR A 332 -10.86 -12.82 -19.89
N GLU A 333 -11.00 -12.00 -20.94
CA GLU A 333 -12.29 -11.43 -21.34
C GLU A 333 -12.97 -10.66 -20.19
N LYS A 334 -12.17 -9.87 -19.45
CA LYS A 334 -12.57 -9.11 -18.28
C LYS A 334 -12.34 -7.61 -18.48
N GLU A 335 -12.84 -7.08 -19.60
CA GLU A 335 -12.68 -5.68 -19.99
C GLU A 335 -13.32 -4.68 -19.02
N GLU A 336 -14.26 -5.13 -18.17
CA GLU A 336 -14.82 -4.33 -17.09
C GLU A 336 -13.79 -3.93 -16.01
N TYR A 337 -12.61 -4.58 -15.99
CA TYR A 337 -11.49 -4.28 -15.10
C TYR A 337 -10.22 -3.89 -15.87
N PRO A 338 -9.31 -3.15 -15.22
CA PRO A 338 -9.50 -2.47 -13.95
C PRO A 338 -10.48 -1.30 -14.05
N ILE A 339 -11.29 -1.08 -13.00
CA ILE A 339 -12.05 0.16 -12.85
C ILE A 339 -11.06 1.29 -12.62
N HIS A 340 -11.13 2.40 -13.37
CA HIS A 340 -10.28 3.56 -13.14
C HIS A 340 -11.14 4.78 -12.78
N ASP A 341 -11.08 5.18 -11.51
CA ASP A 341 -11.75 6.36 -10.97
C ASP A 341 -10.77 7.53 -10.94
N VAL A 342 -10.98 8.53 -11.80
CA VAL A 342 -10.13 9.72 -11.87
C VAL A 342 -10.85 10.90 -11.24
N ARG A 343 -10.22 11.51 -10.24
CA ARG A 343 -10.75 12.65 -9.49
C ARG A 343 -9.94 13.92 -9.75
N GLU A 344 -10.58 15.06 -9.56
CA GLU A 344 -9.90 16.35 -9.56
C GLU A 344 -9.13 16.55 -8.24
N GLY A 345 -8.12 17.40 -8.26
CA GLY A 345 -7.31 17.75 -7.09
C GLY A 345 -6.01 17.00 -6.96
N ASP A 346 -5.31 17.27 -5.85
CA ASP A 346 -4.00 16.73 -5.51
C ASP A 346 -4.14 15.39 -4.74
N HIS A 347 -3.05 14.90 -4.20
CA HIS A 347 -2.91 13.63 -3.49
C HIS A 347 -3.88 13.49 -2.32
N CYS A 348 -5.01 12.78 -2.52
CA CYS A 348 -6.09 12.67 -1.56
C CYS A 348 -6.91 11.39 -1.82
N TRP A 349 -7.47 10.81 -0.77
CA TRP A 349 -8.48 9.77 -0.88
C TRP A 349 -9.85 10.38 -1.20
N HIS A 350 -10.61 9.75 -2.07
CA HIS A 350 -11.99 10.12 -2.38
C HIS A 350 -12.91 8.94 -2.12
N GLU A 351 -13.81 9.07 -1.13
CA GLU A 351 -14.65 7.95 -0.67
C GLU A 351 -15.64 7.43 -1.71
N GLU A 352 -15.94 8.23 -2.75
CA GLU A 352 -16.80 7.84 -3.85
C GLU A 352 -16.28 6.63 -4.63
N VAL A 353 -14.98 6.34 -4.56
CA VAL A 353 -14.45 5.10 -5.13
C VAL A 353 -15.09 3.86 -4.51
N LEU A 354 -15.48 3.92 -3.23
CA LEU A 354 -16.18 2.83 -2.57
C LEU A 354 -17.56 2.61 -3.19
N ASP A 355 -18.29 3.68 -3.50
CA ASP A 355 -19.63 3.61 -4.08
C ASP A 355 -19.60 3.11 -5.54
N ILE A 356 -18.50 3.37 -6.26
CA ILE A 356 -18.28 2.90 -7.63
C ILE A 356 -17.78 1.46 -7.65
N ALA A 357 -16.84 1.14 -6.78
CA ALA A 357 -16.12 -0.13 -6.80
C ALA A 357 -16.89 -1.27 -6.09
N LEU A 358 -17.37 -1.05 -4.85
CA LEU A 358 -17.96 -2.12 -4.04
C LEU A 358 -19.13 -2.88 -4.71
N PRO A 359 -20.02 -2.25 -5.49
CA PRO A 359 -21.07 -2.98 -6.20
C PRO A 359 -20.57 -3.84 -7.37
N ARG A 360 -19.32 -3.61 -7.80
CA ARG A 360 -18.72 -4.27 -8.98
C ARG A 360 -17.58 -5.20 -8.62
N LEU A 361 -17.03 -5.07 -7.42
CA LEU A 361 -16.05 -5.96 -6.82
C LEU A 361 -16.74 -7.04 -6.00
#